data_b63366d0342dcff5675b2d0267d67aa1
#
_entry.id   b63366d0342dcff5675b2d0267d67aa1
#
_cell.length_a   1.000
_cell.length_b   1.000
_cell.length_c   1.000
_cell.angle_alpha   90.00
_cell.angle_beta   90.00
_cell.angle_gamma   90.00
#
_symmetry.space_group_name_H-M   'P 1'
#
loop_
_entity.id
_entity.type
_entity.pdbx_description
1 polymer ?
#
loop_
_entity_poly.entity_id
_entity_poly.type
_entity_poly.pdbx_seq_one_letter_code
_entity_poly.pdbx_strand_id
1 'polypeptide(L)'
;QPRSRGLGDVYKRQTIPDVITMQDVIREFVHMIPDYAKEVLLSILPVIFVFLIFQLISRRYHKPQVIKMIIGLLYTIIGLILFLTGVNVGFAPVGSLLGSSLAGQPWKWILIPIGALIGYYIVKAEPAVQVLNRQVEDVTNGSISRDTMNLSLSIGVSASVALALLRVLTGLNIYWLLIPGYLIALILTRFVPKVFVGIAFDSGGVASGPM
;
A
#
# COMPACT_ATOMS: atom_id res chain seq x y z
N GLN A 1 -33.81 -6.08 0.65
CA GLN A 1 -32.47 -5.52 0.92
C GLN A 1 -31.84 -5.07 -0.38
N PRO A 2 -31.37 -3.83 -0.49
CA PRO A 2 -30.66 -3.38 -1.68
C PRO A 2 -29.32 -4.14 -1.76
N ARG A 3 -29.16 -4.93 -2.79
CA ARG A 3 -27.92 -5.63 -3.13
C ARG A 3 -26.85 -4.60 -3.44
N SER A 4 -25.84 -4.50 -2.59
CA SER A 4 -24.57 -3.80 -2.87
C SER A 4 -23.85 -4.54 -4.02
N ARG A 5 -24.13 -4.16 -5.27
CA ARG A 5 -23.37 -4.57 -6.45
C ARG A 5 -22.03 -3.83 -6.39
N GLY A 6 -20.96 -4.52 -6.12
CA GLY A 6 -19.61 -3.98 -6.24
C GLY A 6 -18.56 -4.62 -5.35
N LEU A 7 -18.85 -4.87 -4.08
CA LEU A 7 -17.89 -5.52 -3.17
C LEU A 7 -18.01 -7.05 -3.13
N GLY A 8 -19.19 -7.60 -3.50
CA GLY A 8 -19.42 -9.05 -3.50
C GLY A 8 -18.73 -9.79 -4.63
N ASP A 9 -18.43 -9.15 -5.76
CA ASP A 9 -17.81 -9.84 -6.90
C ASP A 9 -16.28 -9.94 -6.75
N VAL A 10 -15.66 -9.05 -6.00
CA VAL A 10 -14.22 -9.13 -5.66
C VAL A 10 -13.98 -10.26 -4.65
N TYR A 11 -14.87 -10.42 -3.68
CA TYR A 11 -14.79 -11.52 -2.70
C TYR A 11 -15.19 -12.89 -3.27
N LYS A 12 -16.03 -12.96 -4.31
CA LYS A 12 -16.42 -14.22 -4.93
C LYS A 12 -15.32 -14.90 -5.74
N ARG A 13 -14.24 -14.19 -6.08
CA ARG A 13 -13.08 -14.80 -6.77
C ARG A 13 -12.11 -15.50 -5.83
N GLN A 14 -12.28 -15.36 -4.52
CA GLN A 14 -11.48 -16.06 -3.51
C GLN A 14 -12.20 -17.32 -2.98
N THR A 15 -12.77 -18.12 -3.84
CA THR A 15 -13.09 -19.51 -3.48
C THR A 15 -11.78 -20.26 -3.36
N ILE A 16 -11.33 -20.43 -2.13
CA ILE A 16 -10.16 -21.23 -1.81
C ILE A 16 -10.53 -22.68 -2.18
N PRO A 17 -9.83 -23.34 -3.08
CA PRO A 17 -10.06 -24.76 -3.37
C PRO A 17 -9.78 -25.57 -2.10
N ASP A 18 -10.60 -26.59 -1.83
CA ASP A 18 -10.47 -27.45 -0.65
C ASP A 18 -9.12 -28.19 -0.59
N VAL A 19 -8.40 -28.28 -1.70
CA VAL A 19 -7.04 -28.81 -1.81
C VAL A 19 -6.23 -27.93 -2.76
N ILE A 20 -5.23 -27.24 -2.24
CA ILE A 20 -4.29 -26.43 -3.03
C ILE A 20 -3.04 -27.27 -3.32
N THR A 21 -2.93 -27.77 -4.55
CA THR A 21 -1.69 -28.38 -5.01
C THR A 21 -0.77 -27.31 -5.61
N MET A 22 0.54 -27.57 -5.65
CA MET A 22 1.48 -26.66 -6.30
C MET A 22 1.12 -26.41 -7.78
N GLN A 23 0.55 -27.41 -8.45
CA GLN A 23 0.11 -27.28 -9.84
C GLN A 23 -1.05 -26.31 -9.98
N ASP A 24 -2.00 -26.30 -9.05
CA ASP A 24 -3.15 -25.39 -9.05
C ASP A 24 -2.68 -23.95 -8.86
N VAL A 25 -1.74 -23.72 -7.94
CA VAL A 25 -1.15 -22.39 -7.70
C VAL A 25 -0.42 -21.88 -8.95
N ILE A 26 0.39 -22.70 -9.60
CA ILE A 26 1.10 -22.32 -10.83
C ILE A 26 0.10 -22.03 -11.95
N ARG A 27 -0.90 -22.85 -12.11
CA ARG A 27 -1.95 -22.67 -13.13
C ARG A 27 -2.70 -21.36 -12.91
N GLU A 28 -3.13 -21.09 -11.69
CA GLU A 28 -3.85 -19.86 -11.33
C GLU A 28 -2.94 -18.64 -11.51
N PHE A 29 -1.67 -18.73 -11.12
CA PHE A 29 -0.67 -17.69 -11.33
C PHE A 29 -0.57 -17.31 -12.82
N VAL A 30 -0.39 -18.28 -13.71
CA VAL A 30 -0.27 -18.04 -15.14
C VAL A 30 -1.57 -17.46 -15.73
N HIS A 31 -2.72 -17.95 -15.25
CA HIS A 31 -4.02 -17.49 -15.70
C HIS A 31 -4.32 -16.04 -15.32
N MET A 32 -3.84 -15.59 -14.15
CA MET A 32 -4.07 -14.24 -13.64
C MET A 32 -3.10 -13.18 -14.18
N ILE A 33 -1.96 -13.57 -14.78
CA ILE A 33 -0.98 -12.63 -15.38
C ILE A 33 -1.63 -11.63 -16.34
N PRO A 34 -2.50 -12.02 -17.28
CA PRO A 34 -3.09 -11.07 -18.24
C PRO A 34 -3.98 -10.01 -17.57
N ASP A 35 -4.69 -10.37 -16.50
CA ASP A 35 -5.57 -9.45 -15.78
C ASP A 35 -4.74 -8.42 -15.01
N TYR A 36 -3.71 -8.85 -14.28
CA TYR A 36 -2.78 -7.93 -13.60
C TYR A 36 -1.93 -7.12 -14.60
N ALA A 37 -1.59 -7.67 -15.76
CA ALA A 37 -0.92 -6.91 -16.81
C ALA A 37 -1.78 -5.73 -17.29
N LYS A 38 -3.08 -5.94 -17.51
CA LYS A 38 -4.01 -4.85 -17.87
C LYS A 38 -4.11 -3.80 -16.77
N GLU A 39 -4.24 -4.23 -15.51
CA GLU A 39 -4.34 -3.34 -14.36
C GLU A 39 -3.09 -2.48 -14.20
N VAL A 40 -1.91 -3.08 -14.27
CA VAL A 40 -0.61 -2.38 -14.20
C VAL A 40 -0.46 -1.40 -15.36
N LEU A 41 -0.77 -1.82 -16.58
CA LEU A 41 -0.65 -0.94 -17.76
C LEU A 41 -1.58 0.26 -17.66
N LEU A 42 -2.83 0.06 -17.22
CA LEU A 42 -3.79 1.15 -17.02
C LEU A 42 -3.35 2.11 -15.91
N SER A 43 -2.77 1.60 -14.84
CA SER A 43 -2.27 2.41 -13.71
C SER A 43 -1.05 3.25 -14.08
N ILE A 44 -0.17 2.73 -14.93
CA ILE A 44 1.06 3.42 -15.36
C ILE A 44 0.80 4.40 -16.52
N LEU A 45 -0.26 4.19 -17.30
CA LEU A 45 -0.58 4.98 -18.48
C LEU A 45 -0.63 6.50 -18.20
N PRO A 46 -1.28 7.01 -17.14
CA PRO A 46 -1.28 8.44 -16.83
C PRO A 46 0.13 8.99 -16.59
N VAL A 47 1.00 8.22 -15.92
CA VAL A 47 2.38 8.62 -15.62
C VAL A 47 3.20 8.72 -16.92
N ILE A 48 3.06 7.73 -17.82
CA ILE A 48 3.70 7.76 -19.14
C ILE A 48 3.20 8.96 -19.94
N PHE A 49 1.89 9.23 -19.91
CA PHE A 49 1.30 10.34 -20.66
C PHE A 49 1.84 11.69 -20.19
N VAL A 50 1.87 11.92 -18.89
CA VAL A 50 2.45 13.14 -18.29
C VAL A 50 3.92 13.26 -18.65
N PHE A 51 4.71 12.18 -18.53
CA PHE A 51 6.13 12.18 -18.91
C PHE A 51 6.33 12.56 -20.38
N LEU A 52 5.53 11.99 -21.28
CA LEU A 52 5.62 12.27 -22.72
C LEU A 52 5.29 13.75 -23.03
N ILE A 53 4.26 14.31 -22.42
CA ILE A 53 3.92 15.72 -22.56
C ILE A 53 5.09 16.61 -22.12
N PHE A 54 5.63 16.37 -20.92
CA PHE A 54 6.76 17.13 -20.41
C PHE A 54 8.00 16.99 -21.27
N GLN A 55 8.29 15.81 -21.78
CA GLN A 55 9.42 15.58 -22.66
C GLN A 55 9.27 16.28 -24.01
N LEU A 56 8.04 16.32 -24.58
CA LEU A 56 7.75 17.02 -25.82
C LEU A 56 7.89 18.54 -25.68
N ILE A 57 7.41 19.10 -24.57
CA ILE A 57 7.42 20.55 -24.31
C ILE A 57 8.84 21.01 -23.91
N SER A 58 9.43 20.35 -22.93
CA SER A 58 10.68 20.81 -22.32
C SER A 58 11.94 20.28 -23.01
N ARG A 59 11.86 19.15 -23.74
CA ARG A 59 13.00 18.44 -24.36
C ARG A 59 14.23 18.32 -23.45
N ARG A 60 13.98 18.25 -22.14
CA ARG A 60 15.03 18.35 -21.10
C ARG A 60 15.95 17.14 -21.07
N TYR A 61 15.44 15.96 -21.45
CA TYR A 61 16.20 14.72 -21.41
C TYR A 61 16.74 14.37 -22.80
N HIS A 62 18.04 14.03 -22.87
CA HIS A 62 18.69 13.57 -24.11
C HIS A 62 18.29 12.12 -24.42
N LYS A 63 18.36 11.76 -25.71
CA LYS A 63 18.01 10.41 -26.21
C LYS A 63 18.51 9.25 -25.34
N PRO A 64 19.79 9.19 -24.88
CA PRO A 64 20.28 8.08 -24.08
C PRO A 64 19.64 8.02 -22.68
N GLN A 65 19.25 9.15 -22.12
CA GLN A 65 18.55 9.21 -20.84
C GLN A 65 17.12 8.68 -20.97
N VAL A 66 16.41 9.08 -22.04
CA VAL A 66 15.06 8.61 -22.32
C VAL A 66 15.06 7.09 -22.55
N ILE A 67 16.04 6.55 -23.28
CA ILE A 67 16.16 5.09 -23.49
C ILE A 67 16.36 4.37 -22.15
N LYS A 68 17.22 4.86 -21.26
CA LYS A 68 17.41 4.29 -19.93
C LYS A 68 16.13 4.31 -19.10
N MET A 69 15.34 5.40 -19.19
CA MET A 69 14.05 5.52 -18.50
C MET A 69 13.02 4.52 -19.04
N ILE A 70 12.96 4.34 -20.37
CA ILE A 70 12.07 3.34 -20.99
C ILE A 70 12.45 1.92 -20.56
N ILE A 71 13.74 1.59 -20.56
CA ILE A 71 14.21 0.27 -20.10
C ILE A 71 13.85 0.07 -18.64
N GLY A 72 14.08 1.07 -17.76
CA GLY A 72 13.68 1.01 -16.36
C GLY A 72 12.17 0.83 -16.18
N LEU A 73 11.37 1.54 -16.98
CA LEU A 73 9.91 1.40 -16.99
C LEU A 73 9.46 -0.02 -17.37
N LEU A 74 10.07 -0.62 -18.39
CA LEU A 74 9.78 -2.00 -18.79
C LEU A 74 10.08 -2.99 -17.67
N TYR A 75 11.23 -2.86 -17.01
CA TYR A 75 11.54 -3.68 -15.82
C TYR A 75 10.54 -3.49 -14.70
N THR A 76 10.11 -2.25 -14.46
CA THR A 76 9.10 -1.93 -13.43
C THR A 76 7.75 -2.57 -13.77
N ILE A 77 7.30 -2.48 -15.01
CA ILE A 77 6.03 -3.09 -15.46
C ILE A 77 6.07 -4.61 -15.25
N ILE A 78 7.14 -5.27 -15.75
CA ILE A 78 7.29 -6.73 -15.59
C ILE A 78 7.34 -7.10 -14.10
N GLY A 79 8.13 -6.37 -13.30
CA GLY A 79 8.25 -6.60 -11.87
C GLY A 79 6.93 -6.43 -11.13
N LEU A 80 6.14 -5.39 -11.45
CA LEU A 80 4.83 -5.16 -10.84
C LEU A 80 3.82 -6.25 -11.22
N ILE A 81 3.78 -6.67 -12.47
CA ILE A 81 2.88 -7.76 -12.91
C ILE A 81 3.17 -9.03 -12.13
N LEU A 82 4.44 -9.43 -12.07
CA LEU A 82 4.84 -10.65 -11.34
C LEU A 82 4.58 -10.52 -9.84
N PHE A 83 4.88 -9.36 -9.26
CA PHE A 83 4.67 -9.08 -7.85
C PHE A 83 3.18 -9.12 -7.48
N LEU A 84 2.33 -8.37 -8.18
CA LEU A 84 0.89 -8.34 -7.91
C LEU A 84 0.24 -9.71 -8.11
N THR A 85 0.62 -10.43 -9.17
CA THR A 85 0.14 -11.79 -9.39
C THR A 85 0.55 -12.69 -8.22
N GLY A 86 1.82 -12.64 -7.80
CA GLY A 86 2.34 -13.44 -6.68
C GLY A 86 1.65 -13.15 -5.34
N VAL A 87 1.43 -11.86 -5.05
CA VAL A 87 0.74 -11.46 -3.81
C VAL A 87 -0.72 -11.92 -3.82
N ASN A 88 -1.44 -11.70 -4.90
CA ASN A 88 -2.87 -12.01 -4.94
C ASN A 88 -3.16 -13.50 -5.07
N VAL A 89 -2.34 -14.25 -5.79
CA VAL A 89 -2.52 -15.71 -5.94
C VAL A 89 -1.90 -16.49 -4.77
N GLY A 90 -0.77 -16.05 -4.26
CA GLY A 90 -0.04 -16.76 -3.20
C GLY A 90 -0.40 -16.29 -1.79
N PHE A 91 -0.17 -15.01 -1.50
CA PHE A 91 -0.24 -14.49 -0.13
C PHE A 91 -1.65 -14.12 0.33
N ALA A 92 -2.48 -13.53 -0.52
CA ALA A 92 -3.80 -13.05 -0.12
C ALA A 92 -4.73 -14.19 0.33
N PRO A 93 -4.81 -15.35 -0.36
CA PRO A 93 -5.61 -16.49 0.10
C PRO A 93 -5.12 -17.05 1.43
N VAL A 94 -3.80 -17.19 1.61
CA VAL A 94 -3.20 -17.68 2.86
C VAL A 94 -3.49 -16.70 4.01
N GLY A 95 -3.34 -15.40 3.76
CA GLY A 95 -3.67 -14.36 4.74
C GLY A 95 -5.13 -14.38 5.17
N SER A 96 -6.04 -14.60 4.22
CA SER A 96 -7.48 -14.74 4.48
C SER A 96 -7.80 -15.97 5.34
N LEU A 97 -7.21 -17.13 5.01
CA LEU A 97 -7.34 -18.36 5.80
C LEU A 97 -6.81 -18.21 7.22
N LEU A 98 -5.61 -17.68 7.37
CA LEU A 98 -5.01 -17.42 8.67
C LEU A 98 -5.87 -16.44 9.48
N GLY A 99 -6.29 -15.35 8.88
CA GLY A 99 -7.13 -14.34 9.52
C GLY A 99 -8.46 -14.91 10.02
N SER A 100 -9.15 -15.68 9.18
CA SER A 100 -10.43 -16.31 9.55
C SER A 100 -10.27 -17.38 10.62
N SER A 101 -9.22 -18.21 10.53
CA SER A 101 -8.92 -19.24 11.51
C SER A 101 -8.60 -18.66 12.89
N LEU A 102 -7.80 -17.59 12.93
CA LEU A 102 -7.39 -16.93 14.16
C LEU A 102 -8.51 -16.10 14.78
N ALA A 103 -9.36 -15.47 13.96
CA ALA A 103 -10.51 -14.69 14.44
C ALA A 103 -11.56 -15.54 15.17
N GLY A 104 -11.66 -16.83 14.85
CA GLY A 104 -12.55 -17.79 15.53
C GLY A 104 -12.03 -18.29 16.87
N GLN A 105 -10.80 -18.04 17.25
CA GLN A 105 -10.20 -18.54 18.49
C GLN A 105 -10.52 -17.67 19.70
N PRO A 106 -10.58 -18.25 20.91
CA PRO A 106 -10.83 -17.48 22.13
C PRO A 106 -9.75 -16.44 22.45
N TRP A 107 -8.52 -16.64 21.94
CA TRP A 107 -7.38 -15.74 22.12
C TRP A 107 -7.17 -14.78 20.94
N LYS A 108 -8.21 -14.52 20.14
CA LYS A 108 -8.18 -13.63 18.94
C LYS A 108 -7.58 -12.24 19.20
N TRP A 109 -7.59 -11.76 20.44
CA TRP A 109 -7.03 -10.45 20.81
C TRP A 109 -5.51 -10.35 20.60
N ILE A 110 -4.80 -11.47 20.48
CA ILE A 110 -3.37 -11.50 20.16
C ILE A 110 -3.08 -11.00 18.73
N LEU A 111 -4.10 -10.97 17.86
CA LEU A 111 -3.97 -10.41 16.53
C LEU A 111 -3.62 -8.91 16.57
N ILE A 112 -4.05 -8.18 17.59
CA ILE A 112 -3.79 -6.73 17.70
C ILE A 112 -2.30 -6.45 17.87
N PRO A 113 -1.57 -6.99 18.85
CA PRO A 113 -0.14 -6.76 18.98
C PRO A 113 0.67 -7.36 17.81
N ILE A 114 0.26 -8.50 17.26
CA ILE A 114 0.91 -9.07 16.07
C ILE A 114 0.74 -8.13 14.88
N GLY A 115 -0.47 -7.65 14.62
CA GLY A 115 -0.73 -6.69 13.53
C GLY A 115 0.00 -5.37 13.72
N ALA A 116 0.08 -4.86 14.95
CA ALA A 116 0.88 -3.67 15.27
C ALA A 116 2.37 -3.88 14.92
N LEU A 117 2.93 -5.03 15.28
CA LEU A 117 4.30 -5.40 14.98
C LEU A 117 4.53 -5.49 13.45
N ILE A 118 3.61 -6.14 12.74
CA ILE A 118 3.66 -6.26 11.28
C ILE A 118 3.59 -4.87 10.66
N GLY A 119 2.65 -4.02 11.05
CA GLY A 119 2.52 -2.64 10.55
C GLY A 119 3.78 -1.81 10.76
N TYR A 120 4.46 -1.98 11.91
CA TYR A 120 5.72 -1.34 12.18
C TYR A 120 6.83 -1.73 11.21
N TYR A 121 6.97 -3.03 10.91
CA TYR A 121 8.01 -3.53 10.02
C TYR A 121 7.70 -3.32 8.54
N ILE A 122 6.43 -3.32 8.14
CA ILE A 122 6.03 -3.03 6.76
C ILE A 122 6.57 -1.67 6.32
N VAL A 123 6.35 -0.62 7.11
CA VAL A 123 6.84 0.74 6.81
C VAL A 123 8.36 0.78 6.68
N LYS A 124 9.06 0.06 7.55
CA LYS A 124 10.54 -0.01 7.49
C LYS A 124 11.06 -0.71 6.24
N ALA A 125 10.32 -1.68 5.73
CA ALA A 125 10.70 -2.45 4.56
C ALA A 125 10.30 -1.78 3.23
N GLU A 126 9.38 -0.80 3.27
CA GLU A 126 8.79 -0.20 2.08
C GLU A 126 9.76 0.75 1.37
N PRO A 127 10.13 0.47 0.08
CA PRO A 127 11.08 1.30 -0.65
C PRO A 127 10.59 2.73 -0.88
N ALA A 128 9.27 2.93 -1.11
CA ALA A 128 8.69 4.25 -1.34
C ALA A 128 8.86 5.16 -0.11
N VAL A 129 8.64 4.63 1.09
CA VAL A 129 8.87 5.34 2.36
C VAL A 129 10.35 5.69 2.53
N GLN A 130 11.27 4.80 2.13
CA GLN A 130 12.70 5.08 2.22
C GLN A 130 13.13 6.23 1.29
N VAL A 131 12.53 6.32 0.08
CA VAL A 131 12.76 7.45 -0.83
C VAL A 131 12.21 8.73 -0.24
N LEU A 132 10.97 8.71 0.28
CA LEU A 132 10.35 9.86 0.94
C LEU A 132 11.21 10.37 2.11
N ASN A 133 11.67 9.48 2.98
CA ASN A 133 12.50 9.84 4.13
C ASN A 133 13.79 10.56 3.71
N ARG A 134 14.41 10.16 2.59
CA ARG A 134 15.56 10.85 2.01
C ARG A 134 15.20 12.23 1.49
N GLN A 135 14.08 12.34 0.76
CA GLN A 135 13.61 13.62 0.22
C GLN A 135 13.29 14.63 1.33
N VAL A 136 12.66 14.17 2.42
CA VAL A 136 12.37 15.02 3.59
C VAL A 136 13.65 15.50 4.26
N GLU A 137 14.64 14.62 4.44
CA GLU A 137 15.96 14.99 5.00
C GLU A 137 16.65 16.04 4.14
N ASP A 138 16.65 15.86 2.81
CA ASP A 138 17.27 16.79 1.85
C ASP A 138 16.55 18.16 1.84
N VAL A 139 15.22 18.18 1.78
CA VAL A 139 14.42 19.43 1.77
C VAL A 139 14.53 20.19 3.08
N THR A 140 14.66 19.50 4.20
CA THR A 140 14.78 20.11 5.53
C THR A 140 16.23 20.42 5.93
N ASN A 141 17.20 20.20 5.03
CA ASN A 141 18.63 20.34 5.30
C ASN A 141 19.07 19.56 6.56
N GLY A 142 18.55 18.35 6.74
CA GLY A 142 18.87 17.50 7.87
C GLY A 142 18.17 17.84 9.20
N SER A 143 17.31 18.87 9.22
CA SER A 143 16.53 19.22 10.43
C SER A 143 15.58 18.10 10.86
N ILE A 144 15.08 17.32 9.91
CA ILE A 144 14.36 16.08 10.14
C ILE A 144 15.22 14.95 9.60
N SER A 145 15.76 14.13 10.50
CA SER A 145 16.57 12.99 10.08
C SER A 145 15.67 11.88 9.51
N ARG A 146 16.25 11.11 8.58
CA ARG A 146 15.63 9.93 7.97
C ARG A 146 15.12 8.94 9.00
N ASP A 147 15.89 8.69 10.06
CA ASP A 147 15.55 7.75 11.12
C ASP A 147 14.36 8.21 11.95
N THR A 148 14.30 9.52 12.27
CA THR A 148 13.18 10.12 12.98
C THR A 148 11.90 10.02 12.17
N MET A 149 11.97 10.30 10.87
CA MET A 149 10.84 10.21 9.96
C MET A 149 10.34 8.75 9.84
N ASN A 150 11.27 7.82 9.63
CA ASN A 150 10.96 6.38 9.54
C ASN A 150 10.33 5.85 10.84
N LEU A 151 10.86 6.22 11.99
CA LEU A 151 10.32 5.82 13.29
C LEU A 151 8.92 6.38 13.50
N SER A 152 8.70 7.66 13.19
CA SER A 152 7.39 8.31 13.33
C SER A 152 6.32 7.65 12.46
N LEU A 153 6.64 7.38 11.19
CA LEU A 153 5.74 6.68 10.28
C LEU A 153 5.48 5.25 10.73
N SER A 154 6.52 4.52 11.15
CA SER A 154 6.37 3.12 11.62
C SER A 154 5.48 3.03 12.85
N ILE A 155 5.59 3.95 13.81
CA ILE A 155 4.72 4.00 14.99
C ILE A 155 3.29 4.37 14.58
N GLY A 156 3.13 5.35 13.70
CA GLY A 156 1.80 5.79 13.22
C GLY A 156 1.04 4.66 12.52
N VAL A 157 1.70 3.97 11.59
CA VAL A 157 1.08 2.83 10.87
C VAL A 157 0.83 1.65 11.80
N SER A 158 1.77 1.34 12.71
CA SER A 158 1.59 0.31 13.73
C SER A 158 0.32 0.55 14.58
N ALA A 159 0.14 1.77 15.07
CA ALA A 159 -1.04 2.17 15.82
C ALA A 159 -2.33 2.07 14.98
N SER A 160 -2.27 2.51 13.73
CA SER A 160 -3.41 2.46 12.80
C SER A 160 -3.84 1.03 12.49
N VAL A 161 -2.90 0.11 12.27
CA VAL A 161 -3.18 -1.32 12.06
C VAL A 161 -3.76 -1.95 13.32
N ALA A 162 -3.22 -1.64 14.51
CA ALA A 162 -3.77 -2.12 15.78
C ALA A 162 -5.22 -1.66 15.97
N LEU A 163 -5.52 -0.39 15.71
CA LEU A 163 -6.89 0.16 15.79
C LEU A 163 -7.82 -0.45 14.74
N ALA A 164 -7.33 -0.70 13.53
CA ALA A 164 -8.10 -1.38 12.49
C ALA A 164 -8.47 -2.80 12.88
N LEU A 165 -7.54 -3.56 13.46
CA LEU A 165 -7.79 -4.91 13.97
C LEU A 165 -8.74 -4.90 15.17
N LEU A 166 -8.56 -3.96 16.11
CA LEU A 166 -9.49 -3.76 17.23
C LEU A 166 -10.91 -3.54 16.70
N ARG A 167 -11.06 -2.67 15.72
CA ARG A 167 -12.34 -2.39 15.07
C ARG A 167 -12.97 -3.65 14.47
N VAL A 168 -12.19 -4.42 13.71
CA VAL A 168 -12.66 -5.65 13.05
C VAL A 168 -13.12 -6.67 14.10
N LEU A 169 -12.34 -6.88 15.16
CA LEU A 169 -12.64 -7.83 16.22
C LEU A 169 -13.83 -7.44 17.08
N THR A 170 -14.09 -6.12 17.23
CA THR A 170 -15.24 -5.58 18.01
C THR A 170 -16.47 -5.30 17.17
N GLY A 171 -16.36 -5.32 15.84
CA GLY A 171 -17.46 -4.97 14.93
C GLY A 171 -17.82 -3.48 14.90
N LEU A 172 -16.95 -2.60 15.39
CA LEU A 172 -17.19 -1.15 15.40
C LEU A 172 -17.29 -0.58 13.98
N ASN A 173 -18.20 0.39 13.80
CA ASN A 173 -18.31 1.09 12.53
C ASN A 173 -17.04 1.94 12.28
N ILE A 174 -16.57 1.95 11.03
CA ILE A 174 -15.35 2.65 10.62
C ILE A 174 -15.39 4.15 10.91
N TYR A 175 -16.55 4.76 10.85
CA TYR A 175 -16.72 6.21 11.10
C TYR A 175 -16.35 6.61 12.54
N TRP A 176 -16.45 5.71 13.51
CA TRP A 176 -16.01 5.97 14.89
C TRP A 176 -14.50 6.14 15.05
N LEU A 177 -13.72 5.63 14.11
CA LEU A 177 -12.26 5.83 14.06
C LEU A 177 -11.86 6.96 13.11
N LEU A 178 -12.49 7.02 11.92
CA LEU A 178 -12.14 8.00 10.91
C LEU A 178 -12.48 9.42 11.34
N ILE A 179 -13.69 9.67 11.84
CA ILE A 179 -14.11 11.04 12.19
C ILE A 179 -13.22 11.64 13.28
N PRO A 180 -13.01 10.99 14.45
CA PRO A 180 -12.10 11.53 15.45
C PRO A 180 -10.65 11.63 14.95
N GLY A 181 -10.17 10.66 14.18
CA GLY A 181 -8.82 10.67 13.63
C GLY A 181 -8.57 11.87 12.72
N TYR A 182 -9.46 12.13 11.76
CA TYR A 182 -9.37 13.31 10.90
C TYR A 182 -9.55 14.62 11.67
N LEU A 183 -10.46 14.65 12.64
CA LEU A 183 -10.65 15.83 13.48
C LEU A 183 -9.37 16.18 14.25
N ILE A 184 -8.73 15.20 14.87
CA ILE A 184 -7.46 15.38 15.58
C ILE A 184 -6.39 15.85 14.60
N ALA A 185 -6.26 15.21 13.43
CA ALA A 185 -5.30 15.60 12.41
C ALA A 185 -5.49 17.06 11.99
N LEU A 186 -6.73 17.48 11.69
CA LEU A 186 -7.04 18.86 11.30
C LEU A 186 -6.79 19.86 12.44
N ILE A 187 -7.10 19.51 13.69
CA ILE A 187 -6.79 20.36 14.85
C ILE A 187 -5.27 20.53 14.98
N LEU A 188 -4.50 19.46 14.85
CA LEU A 188 -3.05 19.49 14.91
C LEU A 188 -2.43 20.41 13.85
N THR A 189 -3.02 20.51 12.65
CA THR A 189 -2.51 21.42 11.60
C THR A 189 -2.47 22.89 12.05
N ARG A 190 -3.29 23.25 13.05
CA ARG A 190 -3.33 24.62 13.59
C ARG A 190 -2.12 24.96 14.46
N PHE A 191 -1.51 23.95 15.07
CA PHE A 191 -0.41 24.10 16.03
C PHE A 191 0.97 23.80 15.42
N VAL A 192 0.99 23.18 14.24
CA VAL A 192 2.22 22.71 13.59
C VAL A 192 2.58 23.62 12.41
N PRO A 193 3.88 23.94 12.19
CA PRO A 193 4.32 24.69 11.02
C PRO A 193 3.88 24.05 9.70
N LYS A 194 3.55 24.87 8.71
CA LYS A 194 2.98 24.43 7.42
C LYS A 194 3.83 23.39 6.68
N VAL A 195 5.16 23.45 6.81
CA VAL A 195 6.09 22.50 6.20
C VAL A 195 5.86 21.08 6.74
N PHE A 196 5.72 20.93 8.06
CA PHE A 196 5.46 19.63 8.67
C PHE A 196 4.07 19.10 8.34
N VAL A 197 3.09 20.00 8.20
CA VAL A 197 1.74 19.61 7.76
C VAL A 197 1.80 19.03 6.34
N GLY A 198 2.50 19.70 5.42
CA GLY A 198 2.70 19.20 4.06
C GLY A 198 3.37 17.82 4.03
N ILE A 199 4.48 17.68 4.78
CA ILE A 199 5.20 16.40 4.91
C ILE A 199 4.30 15.30 5.47
N ALA A 200 3.49 15.58 6.50
CA ALA A 200 2.61 14.58 7.12
C ALA A 200 1.53 14.06 6.16
N PHE A 201 0.89 14.96 5.41
CA PHE A 201 -0.13 14.56 4.44
C PHE A 201 0.47 13.81 3.24
N ASP A 202 1.63 14.26 2.74
CA ASP A 202 2.35 13.59 1.65
C ASP A 202 2.81 12.18 2.08
N SER A 203 3.36 12.07 3.29
CA SER A 203 3.78 10.79 3.88
C SER A 203 2.62 9.79 4.03
N GLY A 204 1.45 10.28 4.42
CA GLY A 204 0.24 9.47 4.48
C GLY A 204 -0.17 8.92 3.11
N GLY A 205 -0.09 9.76 2.07
CA GLY A 205 -0.33 9.37 0.68
C GLY A 205 0.66 8.33 0.17
N VAL A 206 1.95 8.49 0.48
CA VAL A 206 3.01 7.55 0.07
C VAL A 206 2.87 6.21 0.78
N ALA A 207 2.63 6.22 2.09
CA ALA A 207 2.50 4.98 2.88
C ALA A 207 1.23 4.18 2.57
N SER A 208 0.17 4.81 2.07
CA SER A 208 -1.11 4.15 1.75
C SER A 208 -1.35 3.95 0.25
N GLY A 209 -0.55 4.58 -0.62
CA GLY A 209 -0.77 4.62 -2.05
C GLY A 209 -0.66 3.29 -2.80
N PRO A 210 0.26 2.38 -2.43
CA PRO A 210 0.40 1.08 -3.10
C PRO A 210 -0.57 -0.01 -2.61
N MET A 211 -1.42 0.26 -1.62
CA MET A 211 -2.31 -0.74 -1.02
C MET A 211 -3.72 -0.73 -1.60
#